data_6dde2f60f009125e4cd36573423bb926
#
_entry.id   6dde2f60f009125e4cd36573423bb926
#
_cell.length_a   1.000
_cell.length_b   1.000
_cell.length_c   1.000
_cell.angle_alpha   90.00
_cell.angle_beta   90.00
_cell.angle_gamma   90.00
#
_symmetry.space_group_name_H-M   'P 1'
#
loop_
_entity.id
_entity.type
_entity.pdbx_description
1 polymer ?
#
loop_
_entity_poly.entity_id
_entity_poly.type
_entity_poly.pdbx_seq_one_letter_code
_entity_poly.pdbx_strand_id
1 'polypeptide(L)'
;MEVDDATEGGVLAPTIEASEAVVSPFRPSGSISRQVLRLAGPVLVEQALLYLVGLSDTLLTGRYLREEHLAAVTVATYLLWFLGSLMTIISVGATALVARATGAGQPLVANRTCQQAVGLSLILGTLAMMAGLVVAPALIRALNLEGASARDATMFLRIVLLVTPLLACTAAGVACLRGVGDTRTGMWVMVAVNAVNVALSWALVTGSGRFPKLGFAGIAIGTATGEAVGGLAVLVILIVGRSGLKLNWSGVRPAWGEARRILRISLPAAGESLTNVFCQLWFLGLINRLGSTATAAHGVAIRCEALAFLTVTAFSIAASTLTGQYLGAGRPDLASKAARTAWGIGVALLVGIGVLIYVEAEAMFGLFLGGKQPAVVAEGVPVLRIVAFALPFLATLNVLNGALRGAGDTRWPWVIVLVGYLGLRMPLTYWLTWPVAGGGMGLGLRGAWLAMLCDLSARGVLVAARFLSGGWKAAKV
;
A
#
# COMPACT_ATOMS: atom_id res chain seq x y z
N MET A 1 39.01 -72.08 2.36
CA MET A 1 39.84 -71.38 3.37
C MET A 1 39.55 -69.96 3.13
N GLU A 2 38.41 -69.75 3.55
CA GLU A 2 37.86 -68.91 4.62
C GLU A 2 37.99 -67.44 4.32
N VAL A 3 36.89 -66.88 3.97
CA VAL A 3 36.65 -65.44 3.76
C VAL A 3 35.64 -65.01 4.81
N ASP A 4 36.03 -64.08 5.62
CA ASP A 4 35.21 -63.45 6.65
C ASP A 4 34.31 -62.38 6.06
N ASP A 5 33.07 -62.43 6.46
CA ASP A 5 31.95 -61.62 6.05
C ASP A 5 31.79 -60.46 7.06
N ALA A 6 32.01 -59.22 6.62
CA ALA A 6 31.84 -58.03 7.44
C ALA A 6 30.53 -57.32 7.05
N THR A 7 29.54 -57.47 7.90
CA THR A 7 28.24 -56.81 7.86
C THR A 7 28.35 -55.28 8.02
N GLU A 8 28.09 -54.54 6.96
CA GLU A 8 27.83 -53.09 7.02
C GLU A 8 26.37 -52.85 7.40
N GLY A 9 26.17 -52.30 8.57
CA GLY A 9 24.89 -51.77 9.07
C GLY A 9 24.48 -50.50 8.33
N GLY A 10 23.62 -50.63 7.36
CA GLY A 10 23.00 -49.48 6.68
C GLY A 10 22.06 -48.72 7.61
N VAL A 11 22.42 -47.52 8.00
CA VAL A 11 21.54 -46.56 8.65
C VAL A 11 20.51 -46.10 7.62
N LEU A 12 19.30 -46.58 7.74
CA LEU A 12 18.12 -46.09 7.00
C LEU A 12 17.87 -44.62 7.40
N ALA A 13 18.19 -43.73 6.49
CA ALA A 13 17.73 -42.37 6.60
C ALA A 13 16.19 -42.32 6.55
N PRO A 14 15.52 -41.54 7.40
CA PRO A 14 14.07 -41.46 7.39
C PRO A 14 13.58 -40.85 6.06
N THR A 15 12.92 -41.67 5.27
CA THR A 15 12.12 -41.23 4.12
C THR A 15 11.01 -40.33 4.63
N ILE A 16 11.20 -39.03 4.52
CA ILE A 16 10.13 -38.05 4.67
C ILE A 16 9.21 -38.27 3.47
N GLU A 17 8.09 -38.96 3.67
CA GLU A 17 6.97 -38.96 2.74
C GLU A 17 6.53 -37.50 2.54
N ALA A 18 7.05 -36.87 1.48
CA ALA A 18 6.55 -35.60 0.97
C ALA A 18 5.15 -35.89 0.41
N SER A 19 4.12 -35.57 1.19
CA SER A 19 2.77 -35.39 0.66
C SER A 19 2.88 -34.37 -0.48
N GLU A 20 2.98 -34.86 -1.70
CA GLU A 20 2.91 -34.04 -2.92
C GLU A 20 1.53 -33.41 -3.01
N ALA A 21 1.37 -32.26 -2.41
CA ALA A 21 0.31 -31.34 -2.81
C ALA A 21 0.64 -30.90 -4.24
N VAL A 22 0.06 -31.60 -5.21
CA VAL A 22 0.16 -31.27 -6.64
C VAL A 22 -0.44 -29.88 -6.84
N VAL A 23 0.41 -28.87 -6.68
CA VAL A 23 0.09 -27.51 -7.15
C VAL A 23 0.17 -27.58 -8.66
N SER A 24 -0.99 -27.47 -9.33
CA SER A 24 -1.06 -27.46 -10.78
C SER A 24 -0.08 -26.43 -11.32
N PRO A 25 0.76 -26.78 -12.31
CA PRO A 25 1.73 -25.83 -12.88
C PRO A 25 0.99 -24.59 -13.33
N PHE A 26 1.62 -23.40 -13.12
CA PHE A 26 1.05 -22.13 -13.56
C PHE A 26 0.63 -22.23 -15.04
N ARG A 27 -0.66 -22.42 -15.25
CA ARG A 27 -1.28 -22.45 -16.59
C ARG A 27 -2.03 -21.13 -16.76
N PRO A 28 -1.49 -20.22 -17.57
CA PRO A 28 -2.21 -18.98 -17.88
C PRO A 28 -3.47 -19.33 -18.69
N SER A 29 -4.64 -19.21 -18.05
CA SER A 29 -5.94 -19.44 -18.70
C SER A 29 -6.52 -18.13 -19.23
N GLY A 30 -6.82 -18.09 -20.52
CA GLY A 30 -7.48 -16.98 -21.18
C GLY A 30 -6.53 -15.86 -21.66
N SER A 31 -7.12 -14.77 -22.18
CA SER A 31 -6.37 -13.60 -22.66
C SER A 31 -5.66 -12.89 -21.50
N ILE A 32 -4.54 -12.26 -21.79
CA ILE A 32 -3.75 -11.50 -20.78
C ILE A 32 -4.60 -10.39 -20.16
N SER A 33 -5.44 -9.71 -20.94
CA SER A 33 -6.36 -8.69 -20.41
C SER A 33 -7.32 -9.27 -19.37
N ARG A 34 -7.86 -10.47 -19.60
CA ARG A 34 -8.73 -11.15 -18.64
C ARG A 34 -7.99 -11.51 -17.34
N GLN A 35 -6.72 -11.92 -17.44
CA GLN A 35 -5.89 -12.22 -16.29
C GLN A 35 -5.63 -10.95 -15.45
N VAL A 36 -5.27 -9.83 -16.11
CA VAL A 36 -5.08 -8.53 -15.46
C VAL A 36 -6.34 -8.10 -14.73
N LEU A 37 -7.50 -8.12 -15.39
CA LEU A 37 -8.77 -7.70 -14.80
C LEU A 37 -9.22 -8.64 -13.66
N ARG A 38 -8.97 -9.94 -13.78
CA ARG A 38 -9.29 -10.93 -12.73
C ARG A 38 -8.49 -10.68 -11.46
N LEU A 39 -7.23 -10.23 -11.58
CA LEU A 39 -6.40 -9.88 -10.43
C LEU A 39 -6.69 -8.48 -9.92
N ALA A 40 -6.83 -7.50 -10.81
CA ALA A 40 -7.05 -6.10 -10.43
C ALA A 40 -8.43 -5.86 -9.81
N GLY A 41 -9.50 -6.55 -10.28
CA GLY A 41 -10.86 -6.31 -9.79
C GLY A 41 -11.01 -6.52 -8.28
N PRO A 42 -10.67 -7.69 -7.70
CA PRO A 42 -10.73 -7.88 -6.25
C PRO A 42 -9.82 -6.93 -5.48
N VAL A 43 -8.64 -6.59 -6.02
CA VAL A 43 -7.73 -5.62 -5.39
C VAL A 43 -8.33 -4.22 -5.39
N LEU A 44 -9.04 -3.82 -6.44
CA LEU A 44 -9.72 -2.53 -6.47
C LEU A 44 -10.77 -2.42 -5.36
N VAL A 45 -11.57 -3.47 -5.17
CA VAL A 45 -12.53 -3.54 -4.05
C VAL A 45 -11.80 -3.50 -2.71
N GLU A 46 -10.71 -4.25 -2.57
CA GLU A 46 -9.89 -4.26 -1.36
C GLU A 46 -9.34 -2.86 -1.03
N GLN A 47 -8.81 -2.12 -2.03
CA GLN A 47 -8.33 -0.74 -1.84
C GLN A 47 -9.47 0.22 -1.47
N ALA A 48 -10.64 0.09 -2.09
CA ALA A 48 -11.82 0.88 -1.72
C ALA A 48 -12.25 0.61 -0.27
N LEU A 49 -12.23 -0.65 0.16
CA LEU A 49 -12.53 -1.04 1.54
C LEU A 49 -11.49 -0.49 2.52
N LEU A 50 -10.21 -0.50 2.17
CA LEU A 50 -9.15 0.10 2.99
C LEU A 50 -9.38 1.61 3.20
N TYR A 51 -9.78 2.32 2.14
CA TYR A 51 -10.15 3.74 2.25
C TYR A 51 -11.40 3.96 3.10
N LEU A 52 -12.36 3.03 3.03
CA LEU A 52 -13.63 3.10 3.75
C LEU A 52 -13.44 3.02 5.28
N VAL A 53 -12.43 2.31 5.81
CA VAL A 53 -12.11 2.28 7.25
C VAL A 53 -11.87 3.70 7.77
N GLY A 54 -10.95 4.43 7.16
CA GLY A 54 -10.65 5.81 7.59
C GLY A 54 -11.81 6.79 7.37
N LEU A 55 -12.60 6.57 6.30
CA LEU A 55 -13.80 7.37 6.02
C LEU A 55 -14.89 7.13 7.08
N SER A 56 -15.14 5.88 7.47
CA SER A 56 -16.13 5.54 8.49
C SER A 56 -15.76 6.11 9.86
N ASP A 57 -14.49 6.03 10.25
CA ASP A 57 -13.99 6.60 11.49
C ASP A 57 -14.18 8.12 11.52
N THR A 58 -13.89 8.79 10.40
CA THR A 58 -14.09 10.24 10.25
C THR A 58 -15.56 10.62 10.31
N LEU A 59 -16.44 9.87 9.62
CA LEU A 59 -17.88 10.13 9.61
C LEU A 59 -18.53 9.90 10.98
N LEU A 60 -18.14 8.83 11.67
CA LEU A 60 -18.64 8.56 13.04
C LEU A 60 -18.18 9.65 14.00
N THR A 61 -16.93 10.09 13.90
CA THR A 61 -16.40 11.19 14.73
C THR A 61 -17.17 12.48 14.47
N GLY A 62 -17.34 12.88 13.21
CA GLY A 62 -18.00 14.13 12.86
C GLY A 62 -19.50 14.17 13.20
N ARG A 63 -20.17 12.97 13.18
CA ARG A 63 -21.61 12.89 13.45
C ARG A 63 -21.96 12.78 14.94
N TYR A 64 -21.15 12.10 15.73
CA TYR A 64 -21.48 11.73 17.11
C TYR A 64 -20.60 12.34 18.17
N LEU A 65 -19.45 12.96 17.78
CA LEU A 65 -18.45 13.46 18.72
C LEU A 65 -18.19 14.95 18.47
N ARG A 66 -17.33 15.57 19.32
CA ARG A 66 -16.97 17.00 19.22
C ARG A 66 -15.88 17.23 18.18
N GLU A 67 -15.71 18.48 17.74
CA GLU A 67 -14.69 18.90 16.77
C GLU A 67 -13.25 18.56 17.21
N GLU A 68 -12.97 18.60 18.51
CA GLU A 68 -11.66 18.24 19.09
C GLU A 68 -11.24 16.81 18.72
N HIS A 69 -12.20 15.87 18.68
CA HIS A 69 -11.95 14.47 18.29
C HIS A 69 -11.69 14.32 16.79
N LEU A 70 -12.22 15.22 15.95
CA LEU A 70 -11.99 15.20 14.51
C LEU A 70 -10.52 15.51 14.18
N ALA A 71 -9.91 16.46 14.90
CA ALA A 71 -8.47 16.71 14.79
C ALA A 71 -7.64 15.49 15.19
N ALA A 72 -8.02 14.81 16.28
CA ALA A 72 -7.36 13.60 16.75
C ALA A 72 -7.43 12.46 15.73
N VAL A 73 -8.62 12.18 15.15
CA VAL A 73 -8.80 11.15 14.10
C VAL A 73 -7.99 11.47 12.85
N THR A 74 -7.93 12.75 12.46
CA THR A 74 -7.16 13.16 11.29
C THR A 74 -5.68 12.83 11.46
N VAL A 75 -5.08 13.20 12.59
CA VAL A 75 -3.68 12.88 12.90
C VAL A 75 -3.47 11.37 12.99
N ALA A 76 -4.38 10.65 13.66
CA ALA A 76 -4.32 9.19 13.76
C ALA A 76 -4.31 8.54 12.37
N THR A 77 -5.13 9.02 11.42
CA THR A 77 -5.17 8.51 10.03
C THR A 77 -3.81 8.68 9.32
N TYR A 78 -3.15 9.84 9.46
CA TYR A 78 -1.80 10.02 8.90
C TYR A 78 -0.77 9.07 9.51
N LEU A 79 -0.85 8.84 10.82
CA LEU A 79 0.05 7.92 11.52
C LEU A 79 -0.20 6.46 11.13
N LEU A 80 -1.46 6.06 10.91
CA LEU A 80 -1.79 4.74 10.37
C LEU A 80 -1.27 4.57 8.94
N TRP A 81 -1.38 5.59 8.11
CA TRP A 81 -0.81 5.56 6.75
C TRP A 81 0.73 5.42 6.79
N PHE A 82 1.41 6.15 7.68
CA PHE A 82 2.84 5.99 7.91
C PHE A 82 3.19 4.55 8.37
N LEU A 83 2.43 4.01 9.33
CA LEU A 83 2.60 2.64 9.81
C LEU A 83 2.40 1.61 8.67
N GLY A 84 1.36 1.78 7.85
CA GLY A 84 1.12 0.97 6.65
C GLY A 84 2.30 1.01 5.67
N SER A 85 2.92 2.18 5.49
CA SER A 85 4.11 2.33 4.64
C SER A 85 5.31 1.53 5.16
N LEU A 86 5.47 1.38 6.48
CA LEU A 86 6.49 0.52 7.07
C LEU A 86 6.24 -0.97 6.75
N MET A 87 4.99 -1.38 6.63
CA MET A 87 4.67 -2.79 6.33
C MET A 87 5.10 -3.20 4.90
N THR A 88 5.37 -2.24 4.00
CA THR A 88 5.93 -2.54 2.68
C THR A 88 7.33 -3.15 2.75
N ILE A 89 8.05 -2.98 3.88
CA ILE A 89 9.38 -3.56 4.14
C ILE A 89 9.42 -5.08 3.95
N ILE A 90 8.28 -5.77 4.04
CA ILE A 90 8.21 -7.22 3.83
C ILE A 90 7.34 -7.57 2.63
N SER A 91 6.23 -6.87 2.46
CA SER A 91 5.17 -7.22 1.52
C SER A 91 5.64 -7.23 0.06
N VAL A 92 6.49 -6.28 -0.36
CA VAL A 92 6.95 -6.18 -1.77
C VAL A 92 7.84 -7.35 -2.12
N GLY A 93 8.84 -7.67 -1.29
CA GLY A 93 9.72 -8.81 -1.50
C GLY A 93 8.99 -10.14 -1.43
N ALA A 94 8.06 -10.28 -0.49
CA ALA A 94 7.23 -11.47 -0.37
C ALA A 94 6.40 -11.72 -1.65
N THR A 95 5.70 -10.69 -2.15
CA THR A 95 4.92 -10.80 -3.41
C THR A 95 5.81 -11.20 -4.58
N ALA A 96 6.96 -10.56 -4.76
CA ALA A 96 7.86 -10.81 -5.90
C ALA A 96 8.44 -12.23 -5.86
N LEU A 97 8.94 -12.67 -4.70
CA LEU A 97 9.54 -14.01 -4.53
C LEU A 97 8.50 -15.12 -4.65
N VAL A 98 7.34 -14.97 -4.00
CA VAL A 98 6.25 -15.95 -4.08
C VAL A 98 5.70 -16.03 -5.50
N ALA A 99 5.49 -14.89 -6.19
CA ALA A 99 5.03 -14.89 -7.57
C ALA A 99 6.02 -15.60 -8.49
N ARG A 100 7.32 -15.35 -8.31
CA ARG A 100 8.36 -15.98 -9.11
C ARG A 100 8.47 -17.49 -8.87
N ALA A 101 8.42 -17.91 -7.60
CA ALA A 101 8.42 -19.33 -7.23
C ALA A 101 7.16 -20.06 -7.76
N THR A 102 6.00 -19.42 -7.70
CA THR A 102 4.74 -19.93 -8.26
C THR A 102 4.85 -20.11 -9.77
N GLY A 103 5.37 -19.11 -10.46
CA GLY A 103 5.59 -19.18 -11.90
C GLY A 103 6.57 -20.28 -12.31
N ALA A 104 7.62 -20.50 -11.52
CA ALA A 104 8.62 -21.56 -11.72
C ALA A 104 8.12 -22.96 -11.38
N GLY A 105 6.88 -23.11 -10.89
CA GLY A 105 6.36 -24.42 -10.45
C GLY A 105 7.03 -24.95 -9.18
N GLN A 106 7.53 -24.06 -8.31
CA GLN A 106 8.25 -24.39 -7.08
C GLN A 106 7.39 -24.06 -5.83
N PRO A 107 6.35 -24.85 -5.53
CA PRO A 107 5.42 -24.58 -4.44
C PRO A 107 6.10 -24.59 -3.07
N LEU A 108 7.08 -25.44 -2.86
CA LEU A 108 7.83 -25.49 -1.59
C LEU A 108 8.61 -24.22 -1.33
N VAL A 109 9.21 -23.61 -2.37
CA VAL A 109 9.93 -22.33 -2.26
C VAL A 109 8.93 -21.20 -1.99
N ALA A 110 7.80 -21.17 -2.70
CA ALA A 110 6.73 -20.18 -2.46
C ALA A 110 6.22 -20.26 -1.00
N ASN A 111 6.01 -21.49 -0.51
CA ASN A 111 5.54 -21.71 0.85
C ASN A 111 6.57 -21.31 1.91
N ARG A 112 7.85 -21.66 1.74
CA ARG A 112 8.94 -21.21 2.62
C ARG A 112 9.04 -19.70 2.67
N THR A 113 8.98 -19.05 1.51
CA THR A 113 9.01 -17.58 1.44
C THR A 113 7.82 -16.97 2.20
N CYS A 114 6.61 -17.54 2.07
CA CYS A 114 5.43 -17.10 2.81
C CYS A 114 5.63 -17.23 4.33
N GLN A 115 6.11 -18.39 4.79
CA GLN A 115 6.38 -18.64 6.21
C GLN A 115 7.40 -17.64 6.77
N GLN A 116 8.48 -17.38 6.04
CA GLN A 116 9.50 -16.39 6.44
C GLN A 116 8.95 -14.96 6.40
N ALA A 117 8.13 -14.61 5.40
CA ALA A 117 7.50 -13.30 5.33
C ALA A 117 6.58 -13.03 6.53
N VAL A 118 5.76 -14.03 6.92
CA VAL A 118 4.90 -13.95 8.10
C VAL A 118 5.73 -13.87 9.39
N GLY A 119 6.77 -14.69 9.53
CA GLY A 119 7.66 -14.65 10.69
C GLY A 119 8.37 -13.28 10.86
N LEU A 120 8.93 -12.77 9.77
CA LEU A 120 9.56 -11.44 9.76
C LEU A 120 8.55 -10.32 10.03
N SER A 121 7.32 -10.45 9.53
CA SER A 121 6.28 -9.44 9.76
C SER A 121 5.83 -9.39 11.22
N LEU A 122 5.74 -10.55 11.90
CA LEU A 122 5.49 -10.61 13.33
C LEU A 122 6.60 -9.90 14.13
N ILE A 123 7.86 -10.17 13.79
CA ILE A 123 9.00 -9.52 14.46
C ILE A 123 8.98 -8.01 14.22
N LEU A 124 8.88 -7.59 12.95
CA LEU A 124 8.87 -6.17 12.60
C LEU A 124 7.65 -5.45 13.20
N GLY A 125 6.46 -6.07 13.15
CA GLY A 125 5.25 -5.54 13.75
C GLY A 125 5.36 -5.39 15.27
N THR A 126 5.99 -6.35 15.95
CA THR A 126 6.24 -6.29 17.40
C THR A 126 7.26 -5.18 17.73
N LEU A 127 8.33 -5.06 16.96
CA LEU A 127 9.30 -3.98 17.14
C LEU A 127 8.66 -2.60 16.89
N ALA A 128 7.84 -2.48 15.83
CA ALA A 128 7.10 -1.26 15.54
C ALA A 128 6.08 -0.92 16.63
N MET A 129 5.39 -1.92 17.20
CA MET A 129 4.52 -1.77 18.36
C MET A 129 5.29 -1.22 19.56
N MET A 130 6.39 -1.86 19.94
CA MET A 130 7.18 -1.44 21.12
C MET A 130 7.74 -0.04 20.94
N ALA A 131 8.38 0.24 19.79
CA ALA A 131 8.91 1.56 19.49
C ALA A 131 7.80 2.61 19.42
N GLY A 132 6.69 2.30 18.78
CA GLY A 132 5.54 3.19 18.65
C GLY A 132 4.92 3.55 19.99
N LEU A 133 4.73 2.59 20.91
CA LEU A 133 4.18 2.84 22.24
C LEU A 133 5.05 3.79 23.08
N VAL A 134 6.38 3.72 22.92
CA VAL A 134 7.32 4.61 23.60
C VAL A 134 7.32 6.00 22.93
N VAL A 135 7.34 6.05 21.60
CA VAL A 135 7.50 7.30 20.85
C VAL A 135 6.17 8.07 20.69
N ALA A 136 5.02 7.40 20.78
CA ALA A 136 3.71 7.99 20.51
C ALA A 136 3.47 9.35 21.22
N PRO A 137 3.73 9.54 22.53
CA PRO A 137 3.49 10.84 23.16
C PRO A 137 4.43 11.94 22.65
N ALA A 138 5.66 11.60 22.31
CA ALA A 138 6.63 12.56 21.77
C ALA A 138 6.24 12.96 20.33
N LEU A 139 5.77 12.01 19.55
CA LEU A 139 5.31 12.23 18.18
C LEU A 139 4.08 13.16 18.13
N ILE A 140 3.09 12.93 19.01
CA ILE A 140 1.90 13.79 19.09
C ILE A 140 2.27 15.23 19.50
N ARG A 141 3.20 15.39 20.44
CA ARG A 141 3.72 16.74 20.81
C ARG A 141 4.44 17.42 19.66
N ALA A 142 5.25 16.66 18.89
CA ALA A 142 5.96 17.19 17.73
C ALA A 142 5.02 17.64 16.60
N LEU A 143 3.78 17.10 16.57
CA LEU A 143 2.72 17.52 15.65
C LEU A 143 1.91 18.72 16.16
N ASN A 144 2.34 19.35 17.27
CA ASN A 144 1.70 20.52 17.88
C ASN A 144 0.21 20.31 18.23
N LEU A 145 -0.17 19.04 18.56
CA LEU A 145 -1.47 18.79 19.18
C LEU A 145 -1.40 19.06 20.66
N GLU A 146 -2.40 19.75 21.20
CA GLU A 146 -2.49 20.12 22.60
C GLU A 146 -3.84 19.72 23.23
N GLY A 147 -3.92 19.75 24.54
CA GLY A 147 -5.15 19.57 25.28
C GLY A 147 -5.81 18.20 25.10
N ALA A 148 -7.12 18.19 24.86
CA ALA A 148 -7.94 16.99 24.72
C ALA A 148 -7.58 16.21 23.42
N SER A 149 -7.38 16.92 22.30
CA SER A 149 -7.02 16.28 21.03
C SER A 149 -5.71 15.52 21.10
N ALA A 150 -4.71 16.00 21.82
CA ALA A 150 -3.45 15.28 22.01
C ALA A 150 -3.62 14.00 22.84
N ARG A 151 -4.44 14.06 23.90
CA ARG A 151 -4.76 12.86 24.72
C ARG A 151 -5.48 11.81 23.90
N ASP A 152 -6.48 12.22 23.14
CA ASP A 152 -7.28 11.34 22.29
C ASP A 152 -6.45 10.70 21.18
N ALA A 153 -5.65 11.48 20.46
CA ALA A 153 -4.76 10.97 19.43
C ALA A 153 -3.72 9.98 20.00
N THR A 154 -3.17 10.28 21.20
CA THR A 154 -2.25 9.37 21.89
C THR A 154 -2.93 8.07 22.32
N MET A 155 -4.15 8.14 22.84
CA MET A 155 -4.95 6.99 23.22
C MET A 155 -5.28 6.14 21.99
N PHE A 156 -5.80 6.74 20.93
CA PHE A 156 -6.10 6.06 19.67
C PHE A 156 -4.88 5.31 19.16
N LEU A 157 -3.75 6.03 19.05
CA LEU A 157 -2.52 5.45 18.52
C LEU A 157 -2.03 4.29 19.40
N ARG A 158 -2.07 4.41 20.72
CA ARG A 158 -1.69 3.32 21.63
C ARG A 158 -2.56 2.08 21.45
N ILE A 159 -3.87 2.24 21.32
CA ILE A 159 -4.81 1.12 21.11
C ILE A 159 -4.49 0.40 19.80
N VAL A 160 -4.31 1.13 18.70
CA VAL A 160 -4.03 0.53 17.39
C VAL A 160 -2.63 -0.08 17.33
N LEU A 161 -1.64 0.52 18.02
CA LEU A 161 -0.30 -0.04 18.09
C LEU A 161 -0.26 -1.44 18.70
N LEU A 162 -1.13 -1.77 19.64
CA LEU A 162 -1.20 -3.11 20.26
C LEU A 162 -1.49 -4.22 19.23
N VAL A 163 -2.18 -3.92 18.17
CA VAL A 163 -2.53 -4.88 17.12
C VAL A 163 -1.59 -4.82 15.90
N THR A 164 -0.55 -3.99 15.94
CA THR A 164 0.42 -3.83 14.84
C THR A 164 1.08 -5.14 14.39
N PRO A 165 1.41 -6.11 15.27
CA PRO A 165 1.91 -7.42 14.81
C PRO A 165 0.92 -8.16 13.92
N LEU A 166 -0.38 -8.10 14.24
CA LEU A 166 -1.44 -8.70 13.42
C LEU A 166 -1.65 -7.94 12.11
N LEU A 167 -1.61 -6.60 12.14
CA LEU A 167 -1.62 -5.76 10.95
C LEU A 167 -0.47 -6.10 9.98
N ALA A 168 0.74 -6.29 10.51
CA ALA A 168 1.89 -6.70 9.74
C ALA A 168 1.71 -8.10 9.13
N CYS A 169 1.10 -9.04 9.86
CA CYS A 169 0.74 -10.37 9.34
C CYS A 169 -0.29 -10.28 8.21
N THR A 170 -1.32 -9.42 8.35
CA THR A 170 -2.28 -9.17 7.26
C THR A 170 -1.55 -8.72 6.00
N ALA A 171 -0.68 -7.71 6.11
CA ALA A 171 0.05 -7.16 4.98
C ALA A 171 0.93 -8.21 4.28
N ALA A 172 1.73 -8.98 5.05
CA ALA A 172 2.62 -10.00 4.50
C ALA A 172 1.86 -11.22 3.94
N GLY A 173 0.84 -11.70 4.64
CA GLY A 173 0.05 -12.85 4.22
C GLY A 173 -0.77 -12.57 2.95
N VAL A 174 -1.44 -11.41 2.90
CA VAL A 174 -2.16 -10.96 1.69
C VAL A 174 -1.18 -10.75 0.54
N ALA A 175 0.02 -10.21 0.79
CA ALA A 175 1.08 -10.07 -0.23
C ALA A 175 1.50 -11.44 -0.81
N CYS A 176 1.66 -12.47 0.02
CA CYS A 176 1.95 -13.84 -0.42
C CYS A 176 0.79 -14.44 -1.23
N LEU A 177 -0.46 -14.27 -0.77
CA LEU A 177 -1.66 -14.73 -1.49
C LEU A 177 -1.78 -14.04 -2.86
N ARG A 178 -1.51 -12.74 -2.95
CA ARG A 178 -1.41 -12.03 -4.25
C ARG A 178 -0.31 -12.60 -5.14
N GLY A 179 0.85 -12.97 -4.55
CA GLY A 179 1.95 -13.61 -5.27
C GLY A 179 1.55 -14.92 -5.96
N VAL A 180 0.75 -15.76 -5.33
CA VAL A 180 0.19 -16.97 -5.96
C VAL A 180 -1.01 -16.69 -6.88
N GLY A 181 -1.50 -15.45 -6.94
CA GLY A 181 -2.62 -15.03 -7.77
C GLY A 181 -3.98 -15.06 -7.07
N ASP A 182 -4.03 -15.29 -5.76
CA ASP A 182 -5.26 -15.23 -4.97
C ASP A 182 -5.48 -13.83 -4.40
N THR A 183 -6.08 -12.96 -5.20
CA THR A 183 -6.47 -11.59 -4.77
C THR A 183 -7.84 -11.54 -4.10
N ARG A 184 -8.66 -12.60 -4.27
CA ARG A 184 -10.01 -12.64 -3.68
C ARG A 184 -9.98 -12.81 -2.18
N THR A 185 -9.05 -13.61 -1.66
CA THR A 185 -8.91 -13.82 -0.23
C THR A 185 -8.59 -12.52 0.49
N GLY A 186 -7.68 -11.69 -0.01
CA GLY A 186 -7.39 -10.35 0.54
C GLY A 186 -8.63 -9.45 0.56
N MET A 187 -9.41 -9.44 -0.52
CA MET A 187 -10.67 -8.70 -0.58
C MET A 187 -11.66 -9.13 0.52
N TRP A 188 -11.87 -10.45 0.71
CA TRP A 188 -12.80 -10.93 1.74
C TRP A 188 -12.31 -10.66 3.17
N VAL A 189 -11.00 -10.71 3.40
CA VAL A 189 -10.41 -10.29 4.68
C VAL A 189 -10.74 -8.82 4.94
N MET A 190 -10.59 -7.93 3.95
CA MET A 190 -10.92 -6.51 4.11
C MET A 190 -12.42 -6.26 4.29
N VAL A 191 -13.30 -7.08 3.67
CA VAL A 191 -14.74 -7.04 3.97
C VAL A 191 -15.00 -7.33 5.45
N ALA A 192 -14.37 -8.37 6.01
CA ALA A 192 -14.52 -8.70 7.43
C ALA A 192 -13.96 -7.60 8.34
N VAL A 193 -12.79 -7.04 8.03
CA VAL A 193 -12.19 -5.90 8.75
C VAL A 193 -13.17 -4.73 8.82
N ASN A 194 -13.72 -4.32 7.66
CA ASN A 194 -14.66 -3.20 7.59
C ASN A 194 -15.96 -3.48 8.35
N ALA A 195 -16.53 -4.67 8.18
CA ALA A 195 -17.77 -5.03 8.86
C ALA A 195 -17.60 -4.95 10.39
N VAL A 196 -16.50 -5.47 10.92
CA VAL A 196 -16.21 -5.41 12.36
C VAL A 196 -15.90 -3.97 12.80
N ASN A 197 -15.04 -3.26 12.06
CA ASN A 197 -14.70 -1.86 12.37
C ASN A 197 -15.96 -1.00 12.46
N VAL A 198 -16.77 -0.95 11.41
CA VAL A 198 -17.96 -0.08 11.36
C VAL A 198 -18.99 -0.47 12.43
N ALA A 199 -19.30 -1.76 12.56
CA ALA A 199 -20.30 -2.23 13.52
C ALA A 199 -19.87 -1.96 14.97
N LEU A 200 -18.62 -2.29 15.31
CA LEU A 200 -18.11 -2.14 16.68
C LEU A 200 -17.86 -0.67 17.02
N SER A 201 -17.28 0.12 16.12
CA SER A 201 -17.08 1.56 16.32
C SER A 201 -18.43 2.25 16.54
N TRP A 202 -19.43 1.97 15.71
CA TRP A 202 -20.76 2.53 15.87
C TRP A 202 -21.41 2.13 17.21
N ALA A 203 -21.36 0.85 17.57
CA ALA A 203 -21.93 0.35 18.82
C ALA A 203 -21.28 0.99 20.07
N LEU A 204 -19.94 1.12 20.07
CA LEU A 204 -19.19 1.70 21.19
C LEU A 204 -19.25 3.22 21.26
N VAL A 205 -19.42 3.91 20.12
CA VAL A 205 -19.61 5.36 20.08
C VAL A 205 -21.00 5.76 20.61
N THR A 206 -22.04 5.03 20.16
CA THR A 206 -23.43 5.37 20.49
C THR A 206 -23.89 4.76 21.82
N GLY A 207 -23.28 3.65 22.28
CA GLY A 207 -23.74 2.87 23.41
C GLY A 207 -24.96 2.02 23.07
N SER A 208 -25.08 1.57 21.81
CA SER A 208 -26.25 0.81 21.33
C SER A 208 -26.27 -0.62 21.88
N GLY A 209 -27.43 -1.08 22.27
CA GLY A 209 -27.64 -2.43 22.80
C GLY A 209 -27.00 -2.64 24.18
N ARG A 210 -26.11 -3.63 24.29
CA ARG A 210 -25.38 -3.98 25.54
C ARG A 210 -23.97 -3.36 25.62
N PHE A 211 -23.59 -2.55 24.63
CA PHE A 211 -22.25 -1.97 24.60
C PHE A 211 -22.17 -0.68 25.42
N PRO A 212 -21.06 -0.47 26.16
CA PRO A 212 -20.84 0.77 26.89
C PRO A 212 -20.58 1.92 25.90
N LYS A 213 -21.05 3.12 26.25
CA LYS A 213 -20.77 4.33 25.48
C LYS A 213 -19.37 4.83 25.77
N LEU A 214 -18.39 4.49 24.91
CA LEU A 214 -16.99 4.83 25.07
C LEU A 214 -16.57 6.08 24.26
N GLY A 215 -17.47 6.66 23.47
CA GLY A 215 -17.16 7.83 22.65
C GLY A 215 -15.97 7.60 21.72
N PHE A 216 -14.98 8.49 21.76
CA PHE A 216 -13.81 8.43 20.88
C PHE A 216 -12.96 7.16 21.05
N ALA A 217 -12.84 6.64 22.28
CA ALA A 217 -12.17 5.37 22.52
C ALA A 217 -12.84 4.19 21.77
N GLY A 218 -14.17 4.28 21.57
CA GLY A 218 -14.93 3.29 20.81
C GLY A 218 -14.47 3.17 19.34
N ILE A 219 -14.10 4.28 18.73
CA ILE A 219 -13.55 4.28 17.35
C ILE A 219 -12.20 3.57 17.34
N ALA A 220 -11.29 3.92 18.24
CA ALA A 220 -9.98 3.30 18.33
C ALA A 220 -10.06 1.78 18.56
N ILE A 221 -10.97 1.34 19.44
CA ILE A 221 -11.20 -0.08 19.74
C ILE A 221 -11.81 -0.79 18.52
N GLY A 222 -12.76 -0.17 17.83
CA GLY A 222 -13.38 -0.74 16.65
C GLY A 222 -12.35 -0.93 15.52
N THR A 223 -11.50 0.07 15.27
CA THR A 223 -10.42 -0.01 14.28
C THR A 223 -9.40 -1.08 14.65
N ALA A 224 -8.92 -1.09 15.88
CA ALA A 224 -7.96 -2.10 16.36
C ALA A 224 -8.55 -3.51 16.29
N THR A 225 -9.81 -3.70 16.67
CA THR A 225 -10.48 -5.01 16.61
C THR A 225 -10.68 -5.47 15.17
N GLY A 226 -11.08 -4.57 14.26
CA GLY A 226 -11.18 -4.87 12.84
C GLY A 226 -9.84 -5.35 12.27
N GLU A 227 -8.76 -4.62 12.51
CA GLU A 227 -7.42 -5.00 12.07
C GLU A 227 -6.94 -6.33 12.70
N ALA A 228 -7.25 -6.56 13.99
CA ALA A 228 -6.94 -7.82 14.65
C ALA A 228 -7.69 -9.00 14.00
N VAL A 229 -8.97 -8.82 13.67
CA VAL A 229 -9.76 -9.83 12.95
C VAL A 229 -9.14 -10.12 11.57
N GLY A 230 -8.70 -9.09 10.85
CA GLY A 230 -7.98 -9.25 9.58
C GLY A 230 -6.73 -10.10 9.73
N GLY A 231 -5.88 -9.78 10.71
CA GLY A 231 -4.65 -10.52 10.99
C GLY A 231 -4.87 -11.97 11.38
N LEU A 232 -5.82 -12.20 12.28
CA LEU A 232 -6.21 -13.54 12.69
C LEU A 232 -6.82 -14.35 11.55
N ALA A 233 -7.68 -13.73 10.73
CA ALA A 233 -8.27 -14.38 9.56
C ALA A 233 -7.20 -14.84 8.56
N VAL A 234 -6.22 -13.99 8.25
CA VAL A 234 -5.11 -14.34 7.35
C VAL A 234 -4.27 -15.47 7.94
N LEU A 235 -3.96 -15.43 9.24
CA LEU A 235 -3.21 -16.50 9.91
C LEU A 235 -3.96 -17.83 9.86
N VAL A 236 -5.25 -17.84 10.19
CA VAL A 236 -6.09 -19.03 10.11
C VAL A 236 -6.16 -19.58 8.68
N ILE A 237 -6.37 -18.73 7.68
CA ILE A 237 -6.41 -19.12 6.27
C ILE A 237 -5.09 -19.78 5.84
N LEU A 238 -3.95 -19.24 6.28
CA LEU A 238 -2.64 -19.80 5.96
C LEU A 238 -2.33 -21.06 6.76
N ILE A 239 -2.79 -21.19 8.00
CA ILE A 239 -2.64 -22.42 8.82
C ILE A 239 -3.46 -23.58 8.21
N VAL A 240 -4.70 -23.32 7.83
CA VAL A 240 -5.56 -24.32 7.16
C VAL A 240 -4.97 -24.70 5.80
N GLY A 241 -4.36 -23.76 5.13
CA GLY A 241 -3.77 -23.90 3.79
C GLY A 241 -4.68 -23.34 2.70
N ARG A 242 -4.15 -22.39 1.93
CA ARG A 242 -4.87 -21.74 0.84
C ARG A 242 -3.95 -21.53 -0.36
N SER A 243 -4.44 -21.89 -1.55
CA SER A 243 -3.74 -21.65 -2.83
C SER A 243 -2.29 -22.23 -2.86
N GLY A 244 -2.04 -23.36 -2.17
CA GLY A 244 -0.72 -23.97 -2.07
C GLY A 244 0.20 -23.36 -1.00
N LEU A 245 -0.26 -22.36 -0.27
CA LEU A 245 0.46 -21.80 0.87
C LEU A 245 -0.09 -22.39 2.17
N LYS A 246 0.80 -22.94 3.01
CA LYS A 246 0.44 -23.47 4.33
C LYS A 246 1.48 -23.08 5.37
N LEU A 247 1.01 -22.52 6.47
CA LEU A 247 1.85 -22.10 7.57
C LEU A 247 2.13 -23.27 8.50
N ASN A 248 3.42 -23.58 8.71
CA ASN A 248 3.89 -24.52 9.72
C ASN A 248 4.78 -23.75 10.70
N TRP A 249 4.60 -23.98 11.99
CA TRP A 249 5.35 -23.24 13.04
C TRP A 249 6.88 -23.42 12.93
N SER A 250 7.35 -24.57 12.47
CA SER A 250 8.78 -24.81 12.22
C SER A 250 9.34 -23.92 11.10
N GLY A 251 8.54 -23.59 10.09
CA GLY A 251 8.93 -22.74 8.96
C GLY A 251 8.86 -21.25 9.22
N VAL A 252 8.17 -20.83 10.28
CA VAL A 252 8.05 -19.41 10.67
C VAL A 252 9.31 -18.88 11.36
N ARG A 253 10.15 -19.80 11.93
CA ARG A 253 11.43 -19.39 12.55
C ARG A 253 12.33 -18.73 11.51
N PRO A 254 12.92 -17.55 11.81
CA PRO A 254 13.71 -16.82 10.85
C PRO A 254 14.91 -17.63 10.35
N ALA A 255 14.96 -17.86 9.04
CA ALA A 255 16.11 -18.38 8.34
C ALA A 255 16.81 -17.20 7.65
N TRP A 256 18.01 -16.85 8.12
CA TRP A 256 18.70 -15.63 7.69
C TRP A 256 18.90 -15.53 6.17
N GLY A 257 19.13 -16.65 5.50
CA GLY A 257 19.26 -16.68 4.03
C GLY A 257 18.02 -16.20 3.30
N GLU A 258 16.84 -16.73 3.69
CA GLU A 258 15.55 -16.37 3.09
C GLU A 258 15.12 -14.95 3.52
N ALA A 259 15.33 -14.61 4.79
CA ALA A 259 15.07 -13.26 5.31
C ALA A 259 15.84 -12.20 4.52
N ARG A 260 17.13 -12.44 4.26
CA ARG A 260 17.98 -11.54 3.47
C ARG A 260 17.48 -11.37 2.03
N ARG A 261 16.96 -12.43 1.41
CA ARG A 261 16.37 -12.36 0.05
C ARG A 261 15.14 -11.46 0.03
N ILE A 262 14.22 -11.65 0.99
CA ILE A 262 13.04 -10.80 1.13
C ILE A 262 13.45 -9.33 1.34
N LEU A 263 14.32 -9.07 2.32
CA LEU A 263 14.76 -7.72 2.68
C LEU A 263 15.52 -7.02 1.55
N ARG A 264 16.34 -7.74 0.78
CA ARG A 264 17.09 -7.17 -0.35
C ARG A 264 16.17 -6.54 -1.41
N ILE A 265 15.00 -7.11 -1.63
CA ILE A 265 14.02 -6.58 -2.58
C ILE A 265 13.15 -5.52 -1.90
N SER A 266 12.79 -5.75 -0.64
CA SER A 266 11.83 -4.90 0.06
C SER A 266 12.42 -3.59 0.58
N LEU A 267 13.69 -3.55 1.02
CA LEU A 267 14.30 -2.35 1.59
C LEU A 267 14.31 -1.16 0.62
N PRO A 268 14.69 -1.31 -0.67
CA PRO A 268 14.57 -0.19 -1.61
C PRO A 268 13.11 0.26 -1.83
N ALA A 269 12.16 -0.68 -1.87
CA ALA A 269 10.75 -0.36 -2.00
C ALA A 269 10.19 0.35 -0.75
N ALA A 270 10.65 -0.02 0.45
CA ALA A 270 10.34 0.69 1.68
C ALA A 270 10.95 2.10 1.68
N GLY A 271 12.20 2.25 1.22
CA GLY A 271 12.85 3.55 1.03
C GLY A 271 12.06 4.44 0.08
N GLU A 272 11.55 3.89 -1.02
CA GLU A 272 10.64 4.59 -1.94
C GLU A 272 9.36 5.05 -1.24
N SER A 273 8.70 4.16 -0.48
CA SER A 273 7.47 4.48 0.25
C SER A 273 7.69 5.56 1.31
N LEU A 274 8.74 5.45 2.10
CA LEU A 274 9.10 6.44 3.11
C LEU A 274 9.44 7.79 2.49
N THR A 275 10.18 7.80 1.36
CA THR A 275 10.48 9.02 0.61
C THR A 275 9.18 9.69 0.13
N ASN A 276 8.22 8.91 -0.39
CA ASN A 276 6.91 9.43 -0.78
C ASN A 276 6.17 10.07 0.40
N VAL A 277 6.10 9.40 1.56
CA VAL A 277 5.45 9.95 2.77
C VAL A 277 6.11 11.25 3.21
N PHE A 278 7.44 11.27 3.27
CA PHE A 278 8.20 12.45 3.70
C PHE A 278 7.97 13.65 2.78
N CYS A 279 7.98 13.40 1.48
CA CYS A 279 7.75 14.45 0.49
C CYS A 279 6.31 14.96 0.48
N GLN A 280 5.32 14.10 0.74
CA GLN A 280 3.93 14.53 0.87
C GLN A 280 3.71 15.39 2.13
N LEU A 281 4.32 15.04 3.25
CA LEU A 281 4.26 15.86 4.47
C LEU A 281 4.95 17.21 4.29
N TRP A 282 6.12 17.22 3.66
CA TRP A 282 6.82 18.46 3.29
C TRP A 282 5.95 19.34 2.38
N PHE A 283 5.35 18.75 1.34
CA PHE A 283 4.49 19.45 0.39
C PHE A 283 3.27 20.06 1.07
N LEU A 284 2.60 19.29 1.96
CA LEU A 284 1.49 19.80 2.77
C LEU A 284 1.93 20.95 3.66
N GLY A 285 3.10 20.84 4.31
CA GLY A 285 3.67 21.93 5.12
C GLY A 285 3.93 23.20 4.34
N LEU A 286 4.33 23.09 3.08
CA LEU A 286 4.51 24.24 2.19
C LEU A 286 3.17 24.87 1.81
N ILE A 287 2.16 24.05 1.46
CA ILE A 287 0.83 24.53 1.10
C ILE A 287 0.15 25.25 2.28
N ASN A 288 0.33 24.75 3.49
CA ASN A 288 -0.20 25.40 4.70
C ASN A 288 0.32 26.82 4.89
N ARG A 289 1.53 27.13 4.39
CA ARG A 289 2.09 28.51 4.42
C ARG A 289 1.43 29.44 3.40
N LEU A 290 0.69 28.92 2.41
CA LEU A 290 -0.07 29.72 1.44
C LEU A 290 -1.41 30.23 1.99
N GLY A 291 -1.81 29.76 3.18
CA GLY A 291 -3.03 30.18 3.86
C GLY A 291 -4.14 29.14 3.84
N SER A 292 -5.20 29.43 4.60
CA SER A 292 -6.30 28.48 4.84
C SER A 292 -7.10 28.15 3.59
N THR A 293 -7.30 29.11 2.68
CA THR A 293 -8.00 28.90 1.40
C THR A 293 -7.26 27.89 0.52
N ALA A 294 -5.94 28.06 0.36
CA ALA A 294 -5.10 27.14 -0.40
C ALA A 294 -5.08 25.73 0.23
N THR A 295 -4.98 25.66 1.55
CA THR A 295 -5.01 24.39 2.29
C THR A 295 -6.35 23.68 2.11
N ALA A 296 -7.46 24.39 2.17
CA ALA A 296 -8.79 23.82 1.95
C ALA A 296 -8.96 23.31 0.50
N ALA A 297 -8.54 24.12 -0.48
CA ALA A 297 -8.57 23.74 -1.90
C ALA A 297 -7.71 22.49 -2.18
N HIS A 298 -6.48 22.44 -1.63
CA HIS A 298 -5.62 21.28 -1.68
C HIS A 298 -6.27 20.03 -1.06
N GLY A 299 -6.92 20.19 0.09
CA GLY A 299 -7.60 19.09 0.77
C GLY A 299 -8.71 18.45 -0.07
N VAL A 300 -9.46 19.22 -0.85
CA VAL A 300 -10.46 18.68 -1.80
C VAL A 300 -9.75 18.00 -2.98
N ALA A 301 -8.71 18.62 -3.55
CA ALA A 301 -7.98 18.09 -4.69
C ALA A 301 -7.35 16.72 -4.38
N ILE A 302 -6.73 16.54 -3.21
CA ILE A 302 -6.16 15.25 -2.75
C ILE A 302 -7.22 14.17 -2.61
N ARG A 303 -8.43 14.51 -2.14
CA ARG A 303 -9.52 13.52 -2.04
C ARG A 303 -9.98 13.03 -3.40
N CYS A 304 -10.03 13.90 -4.39
CA CYS A 304 -10.33 13.53 -5.78
C CYS A 304 -9.20 12.68 -6.39
N GLU A 305 -7.94 13.03 -6.15
CA GLU A 305 -6.77 12.26 -6.60
C GLU A 305 -6.72 10.86 -5.96
N ALA A 306 -7.14 10.73 -4.69
CA ALA A 306 -7.14 9.46 -3.98
C ALA A 306 -7.96 8.38 -4.70
N LEU A 307 -9.09 8.72 -5.32
CA LEU A 307 -9.90 7.77 -6.09
C LEU A 307 -9.13 7.21 -7.29
N ALA A 308 -8.38 8.07 -7.99
CA ALA A 308 -7.51 7.66 -9.08
C ALA A 308 -6.35 6.78 -8.58
N PHE A 309 -5.78 7.11 -7.41
CA PHE A 309 -4.70 6.35 -6.79
C PHE A 309 -5.14 4.93 -6.38
N LEU A 310 -6.35 4.75 -5.84
CA LEU A 310 -6.91 3.43 -5.54
C LEU A 310 -6.98 2.55 -6.80
N THR A 311 -7.48 3.13 -7.89
CA THR A 311 -7.62 2.43 -9.17
C THR A 311 -6.27 1.97 -9.70
N VAL A 312 -5.29 2.85 -9.75
CA VAL A 312 -3.97 2.52 -10.33
C VAL A 312 -3.18 1.54 -9.46
N THR A 313 -3.37 1.55 -8.15
CA THR A 313 -2.75 0.60 -7.22
C THR A 313 -3.21 -0.82 -7.51
N ALA A 314 -4.47 -1.04 -7.85
CA ALA A 314 -4.98 -2.36 -8.22
C ALA A 314 -4.28 -2.92 -9.48
N PHE A 315 -4.10 -2.10 -10.50
CA PHE A 315 -3.37 -2.49 -11.72
C PHE A 315 -1.86 -2.67 -11.48
N SER A 316 -1.27 -1.88 -10.57
CA SER A 316 0.12 -2.03 -10.13
C SER A 316 0.36 -3.41 -9.48
N ILE A 317 -0.54 -3.85 -8.60
CA ILE A 317 -0.47 -5.15 -7.95
C ILE A 317 -0.67 -6.29 -8.97
N ALA A 318 -1.63 -6.16 -9.89
CA ALA A 318 -1.84 -7.14 -10.94
C ALA A 318 -0.60 -7.24 -11.87
N ALA A 319 0.00 -6.11 -12.24
CA ALA A 319 1.23 -6.07 -13.03
C ALA A 319 2.39 -6.74 -12.28
N SER A 320 2.56 -6.47 -10.98
CA SER A 320 3.58 -7.07 -10.13
C SER A 320 3.47 -8.59 -10.09
N THR A 321 2.26 -9.09 -9.79
CA THR A 321 1.99 -10.53 -9.69
C THR A 321 2.25 -11.25 -11.03
N LEU A 322 1.66 -10.77 -12.12
CA LEU A 322 1.83 -11.41 -13.43
C LEU A 322 3.26 -11.33 -13.95
N THR A 323 3.94 -10.20 -13.75
CA THR A 323 5.35 -10.07 -14.14
C THR A 323 6.22 -11.08 -13.40
N GLY A 324 6.05 -11.22 -12.07
CA GLY A 324 6.77 -12.19 -11.27
C GLY A 324 6.49 -13.62 -11.72
N GLN A 325 5.23 -13.99 -11.92
CA GLN A 325 4.82 -15.33 -12.34
C GLN A 325 5.34 -15.67 -13.74
N TYR A 326 5.22 -14.79 -14.72
CA TYR A 326 5.74 -15.07 -16.08
C TYR A 326 7.26 -15.12 -16.13
N LEU A 327 7.96 -14.29 -15.34
CA LEU A 327 9.43 -14.39 -15.23
C LEU A 327 9.85 -15.70 -14.56
N GLY A 328 9.13 -16.15 -13.52
CA GLY A 328 9.35 -17.45 -12.89
C GLY A 328 9.14 -18.61 -13.85
N ALA A 329 8.14 -18.52 -14.75
CA ALA A 329 7.88 -19.49 -15.79
C ALA A 329 8.86 -19.44 -16.98
N GLY A 330 9.90 -18.59 -16.93
CA GLY A 330 10.86 -18.43 -18.04
C GLY A 330 10.28 -17.73 -19.27
N ARG A 331 9.19 -16.97 -19.12
CA ARG A 331 8.48 -16.30 -20.23
C ARG A 331 8.54 -14.77 -20.13
N PRO A 332 9.72 -14.14 -20.32
CA PRO A 332 9.89 -12.70 -20.22
C PRO A 332 9.11 -11.91 -21.30
N ASP A 333 8.79 -12.55 -22.41
CA ASP A 333 7.90 -12.05 -23.46
C ASP A 333 6.49 -11.80 -22.93
N LEU A 334 5.91 -12.79 -22.24
CA LEU A 334 4.58 -12.69 -21.65
C LEU A 334 4.57 -11.77 -20.42
N ALA A 335 5.65 -11.73 -19.64
CA ALA A 335 5.81 -10.77 -18.55
C ALA A 335 5.71 -9.33 -19.07
N SER A 336 6.45 -9.02 -20.16
CA SER A 336 6.37 -7.71 -20.82
C SER A 336 4.98 -7.41 -21.36
N LYS A 337 4.33 -8.39 -21.98
CA LYS A 337 2.98 -8.24 -22.52
C LYS A 337 1.95 -8.00 -21.43
N ALA A 338 2.03 -8.74 -20.30
CA ALA A 338 1.14 -8.57 -19.16
C ALA A 338 1.29 -7.18 -18.51
N ALA A 339 2.53 -6.73 -18.30
CA ALA A 339 2.81 -5.41 -17.76
C ALA A 339 2.31 -4.29 -18.70
N ARG A 340 2.53 -4.38 -20.02
CA ARG A 340 2.02 -3.41 -21.01
C ARG A 340 0.48 -3.40 -21.04
N THR A 341 -0.15 -4.57 -20.96
CA THR A 341 -1.62 -4.66 -20.93
C THR A 341 -2.18 -4.00 -19.67
N ALA A 342 -1.60 -4.28 -18.50
CA ALA A 342 -2.01 -3.64 -17.24
C ALA A 342 -1.78 -2.11 -17.30
N TRP A 343 -0.66 -1.68 -17.85
CA TRP A 343 -0.34 -0.26 -18.06
C TRP A 343 -1.35 0.41 -19.00
N GLY A 344 -1.62 -0.17 -20.17
CA GLY A 344 -2.57 0.39 -21.12
C GLY A 344 -3.99 0.52 -20.56
N ILE A 345 -4.48 -0.51 -19.83
CA ILE A 345 -5.80 -0.46 -19.17
C ILE A 345 -5.78 0.61 -18.06
N GLY A 346 -4.74 0.64 -17.23
CA GLY A 346 -4.60 1.61 -16.16
C GLY A 346 -4.57 3.06 -16.69
N VAL A 347 -3.81 3.33 -17.75
CA VAL A 347 -3.75 4.65 -18.40
C VAL A 347 -5.11 5.02 -18.99
N ALA A 348 -5.76 4.11 -19.73
CA ALA A 348 -7.06 4.39 -20.34
C ALA A 348 -8.13 4.74 -19.27
N LEU A 349 -8.16 4.01 -18.15
CA LEU A 349 -9.07 4.30 -17.04
C LEU A 349 -8.75 5.66 -16.41
N LEU A 350 -7.48 5.97 -16.15
CA LEU A 350 -7.11 7.24 -15.55
C LEU A 350 -7.28 8.43 -16.48
N VAL A 351 -7.15 8.24 -17.78
CA VAL A 351 -7.54 9.25 -18.78
C VAL A 351 -9.05 9.52 -18.68
N GLY A 352 -9.89 8.47 -18.62
CA GLY A 352 -11.33 8.62 -18.45
C GLY A 352 -11.70 9.36 -17.15
N ILE A 353 -11.08 8.97 -16.02
CA ILE A 353 -11.25 9.66 -14.73
C ILE A 353 -10.75 11.11 -14.85
N GLY A 354 -9.63 11.37 -15.52
CA GLY A 354 -9.08 12.69 -15.73
C GLY A 354 -10.01 13.59 -16.53
N VAL A 355 -10.59 13.08 -17.60
CA VAL A 355 -11.62 13.82 -18.38
C VAL A 355 -12.81 14.18 -17.49
N LEU A 356 -13.30 13.24 -16.70
CA LEU A 356 -14.41 13.49 -15.75
C LEU A 356 -14.03 14.57 -14.73
N ILE A 357 -12.85 14.46 -14.10
CA ILE A 357 -12.35 15.46 -13.15
C ILE A 357 -12.19 16.84 -13.82
N TYR A 358 -11.70 16.89 -15.04
CA TYR A 358 -11.49 18.15 -15.76
C TYR A 358 -12.80 18.88 -16.08
N VAL A 359 -13.80 18.11 -16.54
CA VAL A 359 -15.13 18.65 -16.93
C VAL A 359 -15.92 19.02 -15.68
N GLU A 360 -15.97 18.15 -14.67
CA GLU A 360 -16.81 18.29 -13.49
C GLU A 360 -16.07 18.92 -12.30
N ALA A 361 -14.94 19.59 -12.53
CA ALA A 361 -14.12 20.17 -11.46
C ALA A 361 -14.91 21.10 -10.52
N GLU A 362 -15.80 21.92 -11.06
CA GLU A 362 -16.66 22.84 -10.28
C GLU A 362 -17.72 22.08 -9.47
N ALA A 363 -18.38 21.11 -10.10
CA ALA A 363 -19.37 20.25 -9.43
C ALA A 363 -18.75 19.42 -8.31
N MET A 364 -17.53 18.89 -8.51
CA MET A 364 -16.78 18.18 -7.46
C MET A 364 -16.51 19.08 -6.25
N PHE A 365 -16.04 20.32 -6.47
CA PHE A 365 -15.88 21.28 -5.37
C PHE A 365 -17.20 21.60 -4.71
N GLY A 366 -18.28 21.79 -5.50
CA GLY A 366 -19.63 22.02 -5.00
C GLY A 366 -20.14 20.92 -4.09
N LEU A 367 -19.86 19.65 -4.45
CA LEU A 367 -20.22 18.47 -3.66
C LEU A 367 -19.56 18.47 -2.27
N PHE A 368 -18.28 18.86 -2.18
CA PHE A 368 -17.53 18.89 -0.92
C PHE A 368 -17.86 20.11 -0.05
N LEU A 369 -18.13 21.27 -0.67
CA LEU A 369 -18.25 22.53 0.04
C LEU A 369 -19.68 23.04 0.16
N GLY A 370 -20.64 22.41 -0.50
CA GLY A 370 -22.06 22.80 -0.47
C GLY A 370 -22.30 24.24 -0.96
N GLY A 371 -21.45 24.75 -1.85
CA GLY A 371 -21.56 26.11 -2.40
C GLY A 371 -21.15 27.25 -1.47
N LYS A 372 -20.65 26.95 -0.27
CA LYS A 372 -20.43 27.96 0.81
C LYS A 372 -19.09 28.69 0.78
N GLN A 373 -18.13 28.30 -0.07
CA GLN A 373 -16.77 28.87 -0.06
C GLN A 373 -16.26 29.20 -1.47
N PRO A 374 -16.76 30.27 -2.12
CA PRO A 374 -16.43 30.59 -3.52
C PRO A 374 -14.93 30.84 -3.74
N ALA A 375 -14.23 31.41 -2.78
CA ALA A 375 -12.78 31.61 -2.85
C ALA A 375 -12.00 30.28 -2.94
N VAL A 376 -12.40 29.26 -2.18
CA VAL A 376 -11.79 27.91 -2.22
C VAL A 376 -12.08 27.23 -3.56
N VAL A 377 -13.29 27.38 -4.10
CA VAL A 377 -13.66 26.87 -5.43
C VAL A 377 -12.82 27.52 -6.53
N ALA A 378 -12.71 28.84 -6.51
CA ALA A 378 -11.94 29.61 -7.51
C ALA A 378 -10.44 29.23 -7.53
N GLU A 379 -9.86 28.95 -6.37
CA GLU A 379 -8.47 28.52 -6.26
C GLU A 379 -8.30 27.02 -6.60
N GLY A 380 -9.28 26.18 -6.24
CA GLY A 380 -9.18 24.73 -6.35
C GLY A 380 -9.54 24.15 -7.72
N VAL A 381 -10.49 24.73 -8.46
CA VAL A 381 -10.89 24.26 -9.79
C VAL A 381 -9.71 24.20 -10.78
N PRO A 382 -8.87 25.23 -10.90
CA PRO A 382 -7.68 25.13 -11.75
C PRO A 382 -6.71 24.03 -11.29
N VAL A 383 -6.62 23.79 -9.99
CA VAL A 383 -5.79 22.72 -9.43
C VAL A 383 -6.31 21.35 -9.84
N LEU A 384 -7.63 21.08 -9.75
CA LEU A 384 -8.22 19.82 -10.22
C LEU A 384 -8.00 19.60 -11.71
N ARG A 385 -8.04 20.65 -12.51
CA ARG A 385 -7.73 20.56 -13.94
C ARG A 385 -6.26 20.19 -14.19
N ILE A 386 -5.32 20.67 -13.36
CA ILE A 386 -3.92 20.25 -13.38
C ILE A 386 -3.80 18.76 -12.99
N VAL A 387 -4.50 18.32 -11.93
CA VAL A 387 -4.55 16.90 -11.51
C VAL A 387 -4.99 16.01 -12.66
N ALA A 388 -6.04 16.39 -13.41
CA ALA A 388 -6.54 15.64 -14.52
C ALA A 388 -5.45 15.30 -15.56
N PHE A 389 -4.58 16.27 -15.88
CA PHE A 389 -3.43 16.05 -16.77
C PHE A 389 -2.32 15.19 -16.14
N ALA A 390 -2.22 15.14 -14.82
CA ALA A 390 -1.23 14.32 -14.13
C ALA A 390 -1.59 12.83 -14.08
N LEU A 391 -2.88 12.47 -14.17
CA LEU A 391 -3.37 11.11 -13.98
C LEU A 391 -2.78 10.06 -14.93
N PRO A 392 -2.60 10.30 -16.24
CA PRO A 392 -1.96 9.35 -17.13
C PRO A 392 -0.50 9.03 -16.73
N PHE A 393 0.23 10.03 -16.23
CA PHE A 393 1.59 9.85 -15.74
C PHE A 393 1.61 9.13 -14.39
N LEU A 394 0.62 9.39 -13.54
CA LEU A 394 0.41 8.65 -12.28
C LEU A 394 0.16 7.17 -12.56
N ALA A 395 -0.66 6.83 -13.58
CA ALA A 395 -0.89 5.46 -14.01
C ALA A 395 0.40 4.81 -14.51
N THR A 396 1.14 5.51 -15.37
CA THR A 396 2.40 5.03 -15.93
C THR A 396 3.41 4.73 -14.82
N LEU A 397 3.60 5.68 -13.90
CA LEU A 397 4.52 5.56 -12.77
C LEU A 397 4.16 4.35 -11.89
N ASN A 398 2.90 4.25 -11.46
CA ASN A 398 2.52 3.23 -10.48
C ASN A 398 2.46 1.82 -11.09
N VAL A 399 1.86 1.65 -12.28
CA VAL A 399 1.69 0.32 -12.88
C VAL A 399 3.02 -0.26 -13.31
N LEU A 400 3.89 0.55 -13.93
CA LEU A 400 5.20 0.08 -14.36
C LEU A 400 6.14 -0.14 -13.17
N ASN A 401 6.07 0.69 -12.10
CA ASN A 401 6.76 0.39 -10.84
C ASN A 401 6.29 -0.95 -10.25
N GLY A 402 4.98 -1.24 -10.32
CA GLY A 402 4.46 -2.55 -9.93
C GLY A 402 5.12 -3.69 -10.71
N ALA A 403 5.21 -3.57 -12.03
CA ALA A 403 5.88 -4.56 -12.88
C ALA A 403 7.37 -4.72 -12.52
N LEU A 404 8.11 -3.62 -12.32
CA LEU A 404 9.52 -3.64 -11.91
C LEU A 404 9.70 -4.30 -10.53
N ARG A 405 8.83 -3.99 -9.56
CA ARG A 405 8.83 -4.63 -8.23
C ARG A 405 8.57 -6.13 -8.33
N GLY A 406 7.61 -6.54 -9.15
CA GLY A 406 7.33 -7.97 -9.42
C GLY A 406 8.50 -8.70 -10.07
N ALA A 407 9.31 -8.00 -10.85
CA ALA A 407 10.57 -8.53 -11.40
C ALA A 407 11.72 -8.55 -10.38
N GLY A 408 11.58 -7.90 -9.21
CA GLY A 408 12.65 -7.73 -8.21
C GLY A 408 13.53 -6.50 -8.46
N ASP A 409 13.24 -5.69 -9.47
CA ASP A 409 13.96 -4.44 -9.76
C ASP A 409 13.34 -3.29 -8.95
N THR A 410 13.69 -3.20 -7.66
CA THR A 410 13.15 -2.21 -6.71
C THR A 410 14.04 -1.00 -6.52
N ARG A 411 15.32 -1.09 -6.93
CA ARG A 411 16.29 0.00 -6.76
C ARG A 411 16.01 1.18 -7.69
N TRP A 412 15.72 0.90 -8.96
CA TRP A 412 15.46 1.94 -9.94
C TRP A 412 14.20 2.77 -9.64
N PRO A 413 13.05 2.18 -9.27
CA PRO A 413 11.92 2.93 -8.75
C PRO A 413 12.28 3.91 -7.64
N TRP A 414 13.05 3.49 -6.65
CA TRP A 414 13.48 4.36 -5.55
C TRP A 414 14.39 5.50 -6.01
N VAL A 415 15.40 5.21 -6.85
CA VAL A 415 16.29 6.25 -7.41
C VAL A 415 15.50 7.29 -8.20
N ILE A 416 14.56 6.84 -9.05
CA ILE A 416 13.70 7.73 -9.84
C ILE A 416 12.85 8.62 -8.93
N VAL A 417 12.33 8.06 -7.83
CA VAL A 417 11.57 8.84 -6.85
C VAL A 417 12.44 9.90 -6.16
N LEU A 418 13.66 9.53 -5.75
CA LEU A 418 14.60 10.48 -5.14
C LEU A 418 14.96 11.63 -6.10
N VAL A 419 15.32 11.28 -7.35
CA VAL A 419 15.64 12.28 -8.37
C VAL A 419 14.45 13.18 -8.68
N GLY A 420 13.25 12.62 -8.81
CA GLY A 420 12.05 13.39 -9.06
C GLY A 420 11.72 14.36 -7.93
N TYR A 421 11.73 13.89 -6.69
CA TYR A 421 11.39 14.77 -5.56
C TYR A 421 12.46 15.80 -5.26
N LEU A 422 13.72 15.39 -5.12
CA LEU A 422 14.79 16.31 -4.74
C LEU A 422 15.27 17.18 -5.92
N GLY A 423 15.30 16.61 -7.13
CA GLY A 423 15.80 17.31 -8.31
C GLY A 423 14.74 18.15 -9.04
N LEU A 424 13.47 17.77 -8.99
CA LEU A 424 12.42 18.47 -9.71
C LEU A 424 11.35 19.06 -8.78
N ARG A 425 10.64 18.22 -8.02
CA ARG A 425 9.45 18.67 -7.29
C ARG A 425 9.77 19.75 -6.26
N MET A 426 10.77 19.53 -5.40
CA MET A 426 11.11 20.50 -4.37
C MET A 426 11.60 21.85 -4.97
N PRO A 427 12.60 21.89 -5.88
CA PRO A 427 13.05 23.16 -6.47
C PRO A 427 11.96 23.87 -7.24
N LEU A 428 11.21 23.15 -8.10
CA LEU A 428 10.14 23.75 -8.89
C LEU A 428 8.99 24.26 -8.02
N THR A 429 8.64 23.54 -6.94
CA THR A 429 7.59 24.01 -6.02
C THR A 429 7.98 25.34 -5.39
N TYR A 430 9.21 25.46 -4.90
CA TYR A 430 9.68 26.75 -4.37
C TYR A 430 9.66 27.84 -5.44
N TRP A 431 10.21 27.59 -6.61
CA TRP A 431 10.31 28.57 -7.67
C TRP A 431 8.94 29.01 -8.21
N LEU A 432 8.03 28.07 -8.48
CA LEU A 432 6.70 28.39 -9.02
C LEU A 432 5.75 29.02 -7.98
N THR A 433 5.91 28.67 -6.71
CA THR A 433 4.96 29.07 -5.66
C THR A 433 5.32 30.40 -5.02
N TRP A 434 6.62 30.71 -4.87
CA TRP A 434 7.11 31.88 -4.14
C TRP A 434 6.79 33.21 -4.86
N PRO A 435 6.58 34.34 -4.14
CA PRO A 435 6.35 35.65 -4.74
C PRO A 435 7.50 36.09 -5.64
N VAL A 436 7.18 36.88 -6.67
CA VAL A 436 8.15 37.45 -7.62
C VAL A 436 9.23 38.27 -6.92
N ALA A 437 8.88 39.00 -5.85
CA ALA A 437 9.83 39.75 -5.02
C ALA A 437 10.91 38.89 -4.36
N GLY A 438 10.66 37.56 -4.21
CA GLY A 438 11.61 36.57 -3.71
C GLY A 438 12.27 35.71 -4.80
N GLY A 439 12.18 36.13 -6.09
CA GLY A 439 12.75 35.38 -7.22
C GLY A 439 11.91 34.22 -7.73
N GLY A 440 10.67 34.07 -7.25
CA GLY A 440 9.71 33.08 -7.71
C GLY A 440 8.76 33.60 -8.76
N MET A 441 7.79 32.74 -9.20
CA MET A 441 6.76 33.09 -10.19
C MET A 441 5.43 33.59 -9.55
N GLY A 442 5.25 33.40 -8.26
CA GLY A 442 4.07 33.88 -7.53
C GLY A 442 2.76 33.14 -7.85
N LEU A 443 2.83 31.94 -8.38
CA LEU A 443 1.65 31.16 -8.81
C LEU A 443 0.89 30.50 -7.64
N GLY A 444 1.36 30.65 -6.40
CA GLY A 444 0.70 30.09 -5.22
C GLY A 444 0.41 28.58 -5.33
N LEU A 445 -0.81 28.19 -4.97
CA LEU A 445 -1.24 26.78 -5.01
C LEU A 445 -1.13 26.16 -6.40
N ARG A 446 -1.46 26.91 -7.46
CA ARG A 446 -1.32 26.44 -8.85
C ARG A 446 0.13 26.09 -9.19
N GLY A 447 1.08 26.91 -8.74
CA GLY A 447 2.52 26.67 -8.91
C GLY A 447 2.97 25.36 -8.26
N ALA A 448 2.51 25.09 -7.04
CA ALA A 448 2.80 23.84 -6.34
C ALA A 448 2.30 22.61 -7.11
N TRP A 449 1.08 22.64 -7.64
CA TRP A 449 0.52 21.55 -8.39
C TRP A 449 1.09 21.40 -9.80
N LEU A 450 1.53 22.49 -10.45
CA LEU A 450 2.30 22.43 -11.69
C LEU A 450 3.66 21.75 -11.47
N ALA A 451 4.35 22.07 -10.38
CA ALA A 451 5.59 21.35 -10.01
C ALA A 451 5.34 19.85 -9.81
N MET A 452 4.20 19.48 -9.20
CA MET A 452 3.79 18.09 -9.05
C MET A 452 3.53 17.41 -10.41
N LEU A 453 2.85 18.09 -11.33
CA LEU A 453 2.62 17.58 -12.70
C LEU A 453 3.95 17.35 -13.43
N CYS A 454 4.88 18.31 -13.38
CA CYS A 454 6.22 18.17 -13.98
C CYS A 454 6.99 16.97 -13.42
N ASP A 455 6.98 16.83 -12.09
CA ASP A 455 7.62 15.70 -11.41
C ASP A 455 6.99 14.35 -11.78
N LEU A 456 5.66 14.23 -11.73
CA LEU A 456 4.96 12.99 -12.10
C LEU A 456 5.20 12.63 -13.56
N SER A 457 5.22 13.62 -14.46
CA SER A 457 5.49 13.42 -15.89
C SER A 457 6.93 12.93 -16.10
N ALA A 458 7.90 13.58 -15.48
CA ALA A 458 9.31 13.20 -15.60
C ALA A 458 9.57 11.79 -15.04
N ARG A 459 9.07 11.49 -13.83
CA ARG A 459 9.18 10.16 -13.23
C ARG A 459 8.45 9.09 -14.04
N GLY A 460 7.26 9.41 -14.56
CA GLY A 460 6.53 8.51 -15.46
C GLY A 460 7.33 8.15 -16.71
N VAL A 461 7.95 9.15 -17.34
CA VAL A 461 8.83 8.93 -18.51
C VAL A 461 10.07 8.11 -18.14
N LEU A 462 10.73 8.40 -17.02
CA LEU A 462 11.91 7.66 -16.56
C LEU A 462 11.60 6.19 -16.26
N VAL A 463 10.47 5.92 -15.58
CA VAL A 463 10.02 4.55 -15.29
C VAL A 463 9.64 3.82 -16.59
N ALA A 464 8.96 4.48 -17.52
CA ALA A 464 8.66 3.91 -18.83
C ALA A 464 9.93 3.59 -19.62
N ALA A 465 10.92 4.49 -19.64
CA ALA A 465 12.21 4.26 -20.27
C ALA A 465 12.95 3.06 -19.63
N ARG A 466 12.98 2.98 -18.28
CA ARG A 466 13.54 1.81 -17.57
C ARG A 466 12.84 0.51 -17.92
N PHE A 467 11.51 0.53 -17.98
CA PHE A 467 10.73 -0.64 -18.35
C PHE A 467 10.99 -1.07 -19.80
N LEU A 468 10.99 -0.13 -20.73
CA LEU A 468 11.21 -0.39 -22.16
C LEU A 468 12.63 -0.86 -22.47
N SER A 469 13.65 -0.43 -21.71
CA SER A 469 15.03 -0.91 -21.86
C SER A 469 15.20 -2.42 -21.62
N GLY A 470 14.23 -3.06 -20.94
CA GLY A 470 14.22 -4.51 -20.74
C GLY A 470 15.20 -5.04 -19.72
N GLY A 471 16.07 -4.23 -19.13
CA GLY A 471 17.09 -4.67 -18.17
C GLY A 471 16.53 -5.34 -16.90
N TRP A 472 15.28 -5.07 -16.55
CA TRP A 472 14.58 -5.69 -15.44
C TRP A 472 14.30 -7.20 -15.63
N LYS A 473 14.28 -7.68 -16.91
CA LYS A 473 14.06 -9.10 -17.23
C LYS A 473 15.17 -10.00 -16.71
N ALA A 474 16.38 -9.46 -16.58
CA ALA A 474 17.57 -10.15 -16.07
C ALA A 474 17.79 -9.95 -14.56
N ALA A 475 16.87 -9.31 -13.86
CA ALA A 475 17.01 -9.08 -12.43
C ALA A 475 17.08 -10.40 -11.66
N LYS A 476 18.19 -10.60 -10.91
CA LYS A 476 18.38 -11.77 -10.05
C LYS A 476 17.64 -11.56 -8.73
N VAL A 477 16.79 -12.51 -8.37
CA VAL A 477 15.88 -12.45 -7.20
C VAL A 477 16.19 -13.59 -6.24
#